data_bf38cfb7a57502723d813c856a08a502
#
_entry.id   bf38cfb7a57502723d813c856a08a502
#
_cell.length_a   1.000
_cell.length_b   1.000
_cell.length_c   1.000
_cell.angle_alpha   90.00
_cell.angle_beta   90.00
_cell.angle_gamma   90.00
#
_symmetry.space_group_name_H-M   'P 1'
#
loop_
_entity.id
_entity.type
_entity.pdbx_description
1 polymer ?
#
loop_
_entity_poly.entity_id
_entity_poly.type
_entity_poly.pdbx_seq_one_letter_code
_entity_poly.pdbx_strand_id
1 'polypeptide(L)'
;AAVEPKKVRTEFFAVGLRNPWRMSFDPGNGDLYCVDTGQHKREEVNIIRSGGNYGWAIREGTKEGGRKPDPKKNYQFTDPIFEYEHGPLGNGITAGLLYRGMSLPELNGYFIFSDYYGGHLGAVNRENGVTSAMIWLKWSPGVSSLGIHPKTDDLLLADFRKGTLWELSANESTKNTQLPAKLSETGLFKDLESLTPQPGIVPYEINV
;
A
#
# COMPACT_ATOMS: atom_id res chain seq x y z
N ALA A 1 5.04 -19.17 26.50
CA ALA A 1 5.33 -20.59 26.26
C ALA A 1 5.78 -20.73 24.82
N ALA A 2 6.96 -21.31 24.59
CA ALA A 2 7.45 -21.59 23.24
C ALA A 2 6.48 -22.56 22.55
N VAL A 3 6.00 -22.20 21.37
CA VAL A 3 5.14 -23.07 20.56
C VAL A 3 6.04 -24.16 19.98
N GLU A 4 5.65 -25.42 20.15
CA GLU A 4 6.42 -26.53 19.59
C GLU A 4 6.51 -26.39 18.06
N PRO A 5 7.72 -26.52 17.47
CA PRO A 5 7.94 -26.29 16.02
C PRO A 5 7.01 -27.14 15.12
N LYS A 6 6.59 -28.31 15.55
CA LYS A 6 5.68 -29.21 14.81
C LYS A 6 4.22 -28.72 14.73
N LYS A 7 3.86 -27.66 15.46
CA LYS A 7 2.51 -27.09 15.49
C LYS A 7 2.41 -25.74 14.79
N VAL A 8 3.53 -25.22 14.32
CA VAL A 8 3.57 -23.94 13.57
C VAL A 8 3.38 -24.26 12.09
N ARG A 9 2.36 -23.64 11.49
CA ARG A 9 2.23 -23.66 10.03
C ARG A 9 3.26 -22.70 9.46
N THR A 10 4.27 -23.21 8.81
CA THR A 10 5.37 -22.45 8.23
C THR A 10 4.99 -21.73 6.93
N GLU A 11 3.80 -22.05 6.40
CA GLU A 11 3.24 -21.44 5.19
C GLU A 11 2.75 -20.00 5.40
N PHE A 12 2.49 -19.62 6.66
CA PHE A 12 2.03 -18.27 6.98
C PHE A 12 3.17 -17.39 7.47
N PHE A 13 3.46 -16.33 6.73
CA PHE A 13 4.43 -15.32 7.15
C PHE A 13 3.89 -14.47 8.31
N ALA A 14 2.63 -14.06 8.20
CA ALA A 14 1.90 -13.29 9.21
C ALA A 14 0.43 -13.66 9.19
N VAL A 15 -0.33 -13.28 10.22
CA VAL A 15 -1.78 -13.55 10.34
C VAL A 15 -2.53 -12.31 10.83
N GLY A 16 -3.85 -12.35 10.72
CA GLY A 16 -4.72 -11.34 11.32
C GLY A 16 -4.84 -10.05 10.53
N LEU A 17 -4.49 -10.03 9.25
CA LEU A 17 -4.92 -9.00 8.31
C LEU A 17 -6.34 -9.32 7.82
N ARG A 18 -7.13 -8.30 7.53
CA ARG A 18 -8.50 -8.46 7.01
C ARG A 18 -8.56 -8.52 5.49
N ASN A 19 -8.10 -7.48 4.85
CA ASN A 19 -8.13 -7.31 3.41
C ASN A 19 -6.90 -6.54 2.95
N PRO A 20 -5.71 -7.17 3.01
CA PRO A 20 -4.47 -6.57 2.58
C PRO A 20 -4.54 -6.27 1.08
N TRP A 21 -4.60 -4.98 0.72
CA TRP A 21 -4.86 -4.56 -0.65
C TRP A 21 -3.60 -4.34 -1.45
N ARG A 22 -2.63 -3.63 -0.86
CA ARG A 22 -1.34 -3.35 -1.49
C ARG A 22 -0.20 -3.52 -0.51
N MET A 23 0.88 -4.06 -1.04
CA MET A 23 2.13 -4.23 -0.30
C MET A 23 3.29 -3.64 -1.10
N SER A 24 4.28 -3.11 -0.40
CA SER A 24 5.50 -2.57 -0.98
C SER A 24 6.66 -2.81 -0.04
N PHE A 25 7.76 -3.34 -0.58
CA PHE A 25 9.01 -3.40 0.17
C PHE A 25 9.71 -2.05 0.18
N ASP A 26 10.30 -1.71 1.32
CA ASP A 26 11.29 -0.65 1.37
C ASP A 26 12.64 -1.19 0.85
N PRO A 27 13.13 -0.71 -0.29
CA PRO A 27 14.42 -1.17 -0.81
C PRO A 27 15.60 -0.74 0.07
N GLY A 28 15.41 0.23 0.98
CA GLY A 28 16.46 0.72 1.87
C GLY A 28 16.73 -0.18 3.07
N ASN A 29 15.68 -0.82 3.63
CA ASN A 29 15.82 -1.63 4.86
C ASN A 29 15.10 -2.99 4.80
N GLY A 30 14.37 -3.29 3.70
CA GLY A 30 13.66 -4.55 3.50
C GLY A 30 12.33 -4.66 4.25
N ASP A 31 11.83 -3.60 4.87
CA ASP A 31 10.53 -3.59 5.53
C ASP A 31 9.40 -3.78 4.52
N LEU A 32 8.46 -4.66 4.85
CA LEU A 32 7.27 -4.88 4.06
C LEU A 32 6.11 -4.04 4.60
N TYR A 33 5.76 -2.98 3.88
CA TYR A 33 4.59 -2.16 4.18
C TYR A 33 3.34 -2.76 3.53
N CYS A 34 2.21 -2.63 4.22
CA CYS A 34 0.92 -3.12 3.75
C CYS A 34 -0.20 -2.17 4.15
N VAL A 35 -1.09 -1.84 3.21
CA VAL A 35 -2.38 -1.25 3.54
C VAL A 35 -3.40 -2.37 3.74
N ASP A 36 -4.15 -2.29 4.83
CA ASP A 36 -5.19 -3.26 5.19
C ASP A 36 -6.53 -2.56 5.33
N THR A 37 -7.45 -2.88 4.43
CA THR A 37 -8.78 -2.27 4.40
C THR A 37 -9.66 -2.86 5.47
N GLY A 38 -10.16 -2.02 6.36
CA GLY A 38 -11.01 -2.40 7.48
C GLY A 38 -12.43 -2.78 7.09
N GLN A 39 -13.21 -3.19 8.08
CA GLN A 39 -14.61 -3.61 7.87
C GLN A 39 -15.57 -2.45 8.04
N HIS A 40 -15.47 -1.75 9.18
CA HIS A 40 -16.44 -0.73 9.58
C HIS A 40 -15.83 0.42 10.39
N LYS A 41 -14.60 0.30 10.85
CA LYS A 41 -14.04 1.21 11.85
C LYS A 41 -12.74 1.87 11.44
N ARG A 42 -11.78 1.09 10.92
CA ARG A 42 -10.40 1.53 10.73
C ARG A 42 -9.83 1.07 9.40
N GLU A 43 -9.11 1.98 8.77
CA GLU A 43 -8.16 1.70 7.71
C GLU A 43 -6.75 1.70 8.30
N GLU A 44 -5.87 0.81 7.82
CA GLU A 44 -4.59 0.55 8.46
C GLU A 44 -3.42 0.62 7.48
N VAL A 45 -2.30 1.15 7.95
CA VAL A 45 -0.98 0.95 7.35
C VAL A 45 -0.12 0.15 8.33
N ASN A 46 0.37 -0.97 7.88
CA ASN A 46 1.12 -1.92 8.67
C ASN A 46 2.54 -2.11 8.13
N ILE A 47 3.51 -2.41 9.01
CA ILE A 47 4.77 -3.06 8.63
C ILE A 47 4.65 -4.52 8.98
N ILE A 48 4.72 -5.39 7.97
CA ILE A 48 4.49 -6.82 8.14
C ILE A 48 5.78 -7.50 8.58
N ARG A 49 5.71 -8.19 9.71
CA ARG A 49 6.82 -8.93 10.33
C ARG A 49 6.52 -10.43 10.36
N SER A 50 7.56 -11.23 10.21
CA SER A 50 7.44 -12.69 10.35
C SER A 50 6.88 -13.06 11.73
N GLY A 51 5.84 -13.89 11.74
CA GLY A 51 5.12 -14.29 12.96
C GLY A 51 4.19 -13.23 13.54
N GLY A 52 4.04 -12.06 12.89
CA GLY A 52 3.14 -11.00 13.33
C GLY A 52 1.67 -11.41 13.31
N ASN A 53 0.90 -10.91 14.28
CA ASN A 53 -0.56 -11.08 14.36
C ASN A 53 -1.21 -9.71 14.43
N TYR A 54 -1.87 -9.29 13.35
CA TYR A 54 -2.47 -7.96 13.20
C TYR A 54 -3.92 -7.87 13.74
N GLY A 55 -4.43 -8.98 14.27
CA GLY A 55 -5.59 -8.98 15.17
C GLY A 55 -6.94 -9.26 14.54
N TRP A 56 -7.10 -9.18 13.25
CA TRP A 56 -8.38 -9.47 12.60
C TRP A 56 -8.81 -10.95 12.86
N ALA A 57 -10.04 -11.22 13.23
CA ALA A 57 -11.24 -10.36 13.37
C ALA A 57 -11.55 -9.99 14.84
N ILE A 58 -10.60 -10.21 15.76
CA ILE A 58 -10.74 -9.81 17.17
C ILE A 58 -10.52 -8.30 17.30
N ARG A 59 -9.62 -7.76 16.50
CA ARG A 59 -9.35 -6.32 16.40
C ARG A 59 -9.55 -5.84 14.97
N GLU A 60 -9.84 -4.56 14.83
CA GLU A 60 -9.82 -3.78 13.62
C GLU A 60 -8.98 -2.53 13.92
N GLY A 61 -7.76 -2.50 13.44
CA GLY A 61 -6.73 -1.59 13.95
C GLY A 61 -6.48 -1.79 15.44
N THR A 62 -6.49 -0.71 16.18
CA THR A 62 -6.41 -0.73 17.66
C THR A 62 -7.76 -0.91 18.34
N LYS A 63 -8.87 -0.97 17.60
CA LYS A 63 -10.22 -1.11 18.15
C LYS A 63 -10.68 -2.56 18.21
N GLU A 64 -11.70 -2.82 19.03
CA GLU A 64 -12.36 -4.11 19.04
C GLU A 64 -12.97 -4.44 17.67
N GLY A 65 -12.71 -5.65 17.19
CA GLY A 65 -13.29 -6.19 15.96
C GLY A 65 -14.65 -6.83 16.17
N GLY A 66 -15.09 -7.56 15.14
CA GLY A 66 -16.38 -8.25 15.18
C GLY A 66 -16.39 -9.58 15.97
N ARG A 67 -15.22 -10.13 16.29
CA ARG A 67 -15.07 -11.42 16.97
C ARG A 67 -14.54 -11.23 18.40
N LYS A 68 -15.19 -11.86 19.36
CA LYS A 68 -14.69 -11.86 20.73
C LYS A 68 -13.47 -12.77 20.86
N PRO A 69 -12.44 -12.36 21.62
CA PRO A 69 -11.29 -13.22 21.92
C PRO A 69 -11.71 -14.43 22.74
N ASP A 70 -11.07 -15.55 22.53
CA ASP A 70 -11.18 -16.72 23.41
C ASP A 70 -10.46 -16.41 24.73
N PRO A 71 -11.15 -16.40 25.89
CA PRO A 71 -10.55 -16.03 27.17
C PRO A 71 -9.47 -16.97 27.66
N LYS A 72 -9.38 -18.18 27.05
CA LYS A 72 -8.34 -19.18 27.38
C LYS A 72 -7.03 -18.96 26.63
N LYS A 73 -7.00 -18.01 25.68
CA LYS A 73 -5.83 -17.73 24.85
C LYS A 73 -5.22 -16.39 25.20
N ASN A 74 -3.91 -16.35 25.25
CA ASN A 74 -3.17 -15.10 25.34
C ASN A 74 -2.81 -14.64 23.94
N TYR A 75 -3.44 -13.57 23.46
CA TYR A 75 -3.18 -12.99 22.16
C TYR A 75 -2.12 -11.90 22.27
N GLN A 76 -1.11 -11.97 21.41
CA GLN A 76 -0.16 -10.88 21.19
C GLN A 76 -0.49 -10.27 19.84
N PHE A 77 -0.86 -9.01 19.83
CA PHE A 77 -1.18 -8.29 18.60
C PHE A 77 -0.09 -7.30 18.25
N THR A 78 0.12 -7.12 16.97
CA THR A 78 0.97 -6.08 16.40
C THR A 78 0.06 -4.94 15.97
N ASP A 79 0.31 -3.75 16.49
CA ASP A 79 -0.47 -2.56 16.13
C ASP A 79 -0.04 -2.03 14.76
N PRO A 80 -0.96 -1.42 13.97
CA PRO A 80 -0.61 -0.68 12.78
C PRO A 80 0.32 0.49 13.11
N ILE A 81 1.16 0.88 12.16
CA ILE A 81 2.00 2.08 12.31
C ILE A 81 1.20 3.36 12.12
N PHE A 82 0.07 3.27 11.41
CA PHE A 82 -0.89 4.34 11.21
C PHE A 82 -2.28 3.75 10.97
N GLU A 83 -3.29 4.41 11.50
CA GLU A 83 -4.69 4.07 11.26
C GLU A 83 -5.56 5.32 11.24
N TYR A 84 -6.69 5.26 10.54
CA TYR A 84 -7.72 6.32 10.57
C TYR A 84 -9.12 5.73 10.63
N GLU A 85 -10.04 6.50 11.21
CA GLU A 85 -11.45 6.12 11.29
C GLU A 85 -12.15 6.23 9.94
N HIS A 86 -13.10 5.32 9.70
CA HIS A 86 -14.07 5.51 8.63
C HIS A 86 -14.80 6.83 8.81
N GLY A 87 -14.85 7.64 7.78
CA GLY A 87 -15.43 8.97 7.85
C GLY A 87 -14.89 9.94 6.79
N PRO A 88 -14.60 11.20 7.18
CA PRO A 88 -14.20 12.24 6.23
C PRO A 88 -12.91 11.96 5.44
N LEU A 89 -12.00 11.14 5.98
CA LEU A 89 -10.79 10.72 5.27
C LEU A 89 -11.06 9.58 4.28
N GLY A 90 -12.14 8.85 4.46
CA GLY A 90 -12.54 7.75 3.61
C GLY A 90 -12.82 6.47 4.40
N ASN A 91 -12.99 5.37 3.69
CA ASN A 91 -13.32 4.04 4.23
C ASN A 91 -12.90 2.93 3.28
N GLY A 92 -11.78 3.13 2.59
CA GLY A 92 -11.20 2.12 1.72
C GLY A 92 -9.80 2.50 1.27
N ILE A 93 -8.80 2.15 2.07
CA ILE A 93 -7.40 2.31 1.71
C ILE A 93 -7.03 1.26 0.66
N THR A 94 -6.65 1.70 -0.55
CA THR A 94 -6.52 0.79 -1.69
C THR A 94 -5.19 0.86 -2.40
N ALA A 95 -4.42 1.90 -2.20
CA ALA A 95 -3.13 2.05 -2.86
C ALA A 95 -2.04 2.30 -1.83
N GLY A 96 -0.86 1.78 -2.08
CA GLY A 96 0.27 2.03 -1.21
C GLY A 96 1.58 1.65 -1.86
N LEU A 97 2.58 2.52 -1.73
CA LEU A 97 3.96 2.24 -2.09
C LEU A 97 4.93 3.05 -1.23
N LEU A 98 6.12 2.52 -1.01
CA LEU A 98 7.19 3.28 -0.41
C LEU A 98 7.90 4.12 -1.49
N TYR A 99 7.95 5.42 -1.28
CA TYR A 99 8.57 6.34 -2.21
C TYR A 99 10.05 6.54 -1.89
N ARG A 100 10.91 6.35 -2.89
CA ARG A 100 12.36 6.59 -2.85
C ARG A 100 12.85 7.40 -4.03
N GLY A 101 11.91 7.99 -4.79
CA GLY A 101 12.25 8.84 -5.92
C GLY A 101 12.85 10.16 -5.51
N MET A 102 13.42 10.86 -6.49
CA MET A 102 14.10 12.15 -6.30
C MET A 102 13.25 13.35 -6.71
N SER A 103 12.18 13.14 -7.46
CA SER A 103 11.33 14.22 -7.97
C SER A 103 10.45 14.88 -6.89
N LEU A 104 10.15 14.13 -5.81
CA LEU A 104 9.41 14.62 -4.64
C LEU A 104 10.24 14.36 -3.38
N PRO A 105 11.31 15.13 -3.15
CA PRO A 105 12.28 14.84 -2.09
C PRO A 105 11.66 14.87 -0.67
N GLU A 106 10.60 15.65 -0.47
CA GLU A 106 9.85 15.71 0.80
C GLU A 106 9.14 14.40 1.14
N LEU A 107 8.88 13.55 0.15
CA LEU A 107 8.24 12.25 0.33
C LEU A 107 9.24 11.08 0.37
N ASN A 108 10.53 11.36 0.21
CA ASN A 108 11.54 10.30 0.23
C ASN A 108 11.54 9.59 1.59
N GLY A 109 11.36 8.27 1.57
CA GLY A 109 11.24 7.46 2.78
C GLY A 109 9.84 7.37 3.37
N TYR A 110 8.86 7.99 2.76
CA TYR A 110 7.47 7.83 3.16
C TYR A 110 6.78 6.72 2.38
N PHE A 111 5.96 5.97 3.08
CA PHE A 111 4.97 5.10 2.47
C PHE A 111 3.75 5.94 2.11
N ILE A 112 3.51 6.08 0.81
CA ILE A 112 2.40 6.85 0.26
C ILE A 112 1.21 5.93 0.10
N PHE A 113 0.04 6.36 0.54
CA PHE A 113 -1.20 5.60 0.39
C PHE A 113 -2.34 6.49 -0.12
N SER A 114 -3.38 5.86 -0.66
CA SER A 114 -4.62 6.56 -1.02
C SER A 114 -5.84 5.86 -0.45
N ASP A 115 -6.88 6.67 -0.16
CA ASP A 115 -8.22 6.15 0.08
C ASP A 115 -9.07 6.29 -1.18
N TYR A 116 -9.68 5.17 -1.60
CA TYR A 116 -10.48 5.10 -2.82
C TYR A 116 -11.75 5.94 -2.76
N TYR A 117 -12.40 6.00 -1.60
CA TYR A 117 -13.66 6.72 -1.40
C TYR A 117 -13.45 8.16 -0.97
N GLY A 118 -12.53 8.40 -0.06
CA GLY A 118 -12.22 9.73 0.46
C GLY A 118 -11.44 10.61 -0.51
N GLY A 119 -10.66 9.99 -1.39
CA GLY A 119 -9.85 10.71 -2.37
C GLY A 119 -8.69 11.48 -1.73
N HIS A 120 -8.12 10.96 -0.67
CA HIS A 120 -6.94 11.53 -0.03
C HIS A 120 -5.70 10.71 -0.36
N LEU A 121 -4.60 11.40 -0.53
CA LEU A 121 -3.27 10.84 -0.49
C LEU A 121 -2.66 11.14 0.87
N GLY A 122 -2.22 10.10 1.55
CA GLY A 122 -1.50 10.21 2.80
C GLY A 122 -0.07 9.72 2.65
N ALA A 123 0.78 10.15 3.56
CA ALA A 123 2.16 9.73 3.65
C ALA A 123 2.48 9.36 5.09
N VAL A 124 3.11 8.23 5.31
CA VAL A 124 3.53 7.77 6.62
C VAL A 124 4.97 7.29 6.57
N ASN A 125 5.75 7.71 7.55
CA ASN A 125 7.12 7.24 7.77
C ASN A 125 7.26 6.72 9.20
N ARG A 126 8.08 5.70 9.39
CA ARG A 126 8.47 5.23 10.71
C ARG A 126 9.98 5.11 10.80
N GLU A 127 10.57 6.03 11.53
CA GLU A 127 12.00 6.08 11.75
C GLU A 127 12.31 5.97 13.24
N ASN A 128 13.24 5.09 13.62
CA ASN A 128 13.64 4.85 15.02
C ASN A 128 12.45 4.59 15.97
N GLY A 129 11.39 3.94 15.47
CA GLY A 129 10.20 3.63 16.26
C GLY A 129 9.19 4.77 16.33
N VAL A 130 9.52 5.95 15.85
CA VAL A 130 8.62 7.12 15.79
C VAL A 130 7.89 7.13 14.45
N THR A 131 6.57 7.26 14.50
CA THR A 131 5.74 7.38 13.30
C THR A 131 5.41 8.85 13.05
N SER A 132 5.69 9.31 11.83
CA SER A 132 5.22 10.58 11.30
C SER A 132 4.22 10.30 10.18
N ALA A 133 3.05 10.91 10.27
CA ALA A 133 1.99 10.73 9.28
C ALA A 133 1.33 12.06 8.95
N MET A 134 0.94 12.22 7.70
CA MET A 134 0.20 13.39 7.22
C MET A 134 -0.80 12.98 6.13
N ILE A 135 -1.90 13.71 6.03
CA ILE A 135 -2.68 13.72 4.80
C ILE A 135 -2.04 14.76 3.89
N TRP A 136 -1.31 14.25 2.91
CA TRP A 136 -0.45 15.09 2.09
C TRP A 136 -1.22 15.89 1.04
N LEU A 137 -2.20 15.23 0.37
CA LEU A 137 -2.94 15.86 -0.72
C LEU A 137 -4.39 15.39 -0.71
N LYS A 138 -5.31 16.36 -0.86
CA LYS A 138 -6.68 16.03 -1.21
C LYS A 138 -6.79 15.89 -2.74
N TRP A 139 -7.14 14.69 -3.17
CA TRP A 139 -7.31 14.34 -4.57
C TRP A 139 -8.78 14.06 -4.89
N SER A 140 -9.07 13.41 -5.99
CA SER A 140 -10.41 12.90 -6.28
C SER A 140 -10.53 11.44 -5.85
N PRO A 141 -11.74 10.99 -5.43
CA PRO A 141 -12.00 9.57 -5.22
C PRO A 141 -11.72 8.74 -6.46
N GLY A 142 -11.21 7.51 -6.27
CA GLY A 142 -11.01 6.55 -7.36
C GLY A 142 -9.57 6.11 -7.59
N VAL A 143 -8.60 6.67 -6.87
CA VAL A 143 -7.21 6.18 -6.96
C VAL A 143 -7.14 4.76 -6.41
N SER A 144 -6.83 3.81 -7.27
CA SER A 144 -6.79 2.38 -6.96
C SER A 144 -5.38 1.80 -6.90
N SER A 145 -4.40 2.51 -7.45
CA SER A 145 -3.01 2.08 -7.44
C SER A 145 -2.06 3.27 -7.54
N LEU A 146 -0.88 3.09 -7.00
CA LEU A 146 0.26 4.00 -7.12
C LEU A 146 1.42 3.29 -7.81
N GLY A 147 2.28 4.05 -8.47
CA GLY A 147 3.49 3.58 -9.13
C GLY A 147 4.54 4.67 -9.18
N ILE A 148 5.74 4.31 -9.62
CA ILE A 148 6.84 5.25 -9.87
C ILE A 148 7.13 5.27 -11.36
N HIS A 149 7.24 6.45 -11.93
CA HIS A 149 7.63 6.61 -13.33
C HIS A 149 9.11 6.19 -13.49
N PRO A 150 9.42 5.22 -14.38
CA PRO A 150 10.73 4.57 -14.39
C PRO A 150 11.89 5.45 -14.88
N LYS A 151 11.60 6.64 -15.42
CA LYS A 151 12.63 7.56 -15.94
C LYS A 151 12.74 8.84 -15.13
N THR A 152 11.63 9.31 -14.56
CA THR A 152 11.56 10.62 -13.89
C THR A 152 11.45 10.49 -12.38
N ASP A 153 11.18 9.28 -11.88
CA ASP A 153 10.87 9.00 -10.47
C ASP A 153 9.62 9.74 -9.94
N ASP A 154 8.80 10.27 -10.85
CA ASP A 154 7.54 10.89 -10.47
C ASP A 154 6.53 9.87 -9.95
N LEU A 155 5.66 10.30 -9.06
CA LEU A 155 4.60 9.46 -8.50
C LEU A 155 3.45 9.35 -9.51
N LEU A 156 3.12 8.13 -9.88
CA LEU A 156 1.99 7.82 -10.76
C LEU A 156 0.77 7.40 -9.95
N LEU A 157 -0.41 7.90 -10.33
CA LEU A 157 -1.69 7.56 -9.74
C LEU A 157 -2.62 6.99 -10.80
N ALA A 158 -3.10 5.77 -10.60
CA ALA A 158 -4.15 5.18 -11.44
C ALA A 158 -5.53 5.51 -10.87
N ASP A 159 -6.29 6.34 -11.59
CA ASP A 159 -7.66 6.68 -11.26
C ASP A 159 -8.62 5.73 -12.00
N PHE A 160 -9.14 4.75 -11.27
CA PHE A 160 -10.04 3.75 -11.82
C PHE A 160 -11.37 4.33 -12.30
N ARG A 161 -11.90 5.35 -11.61
CA ARG A 161 -13.20 5.93 -11.96
C ARG A 161 -13.16 6.73 -13.24
N LYS A 162 -12.02 7.39 -13.50
CA LYS A 162 -11.84 8.22 -14.70
C LYS A 162 -11.14 7.46 -15.82
N GLY A 163 -10.56 6.27 -15.54
CA GLY A 163 -9.75 5.55 -16.50
C GLY A 163 -8.50 6.33 -16.92
N THR A 164 -7.93 7.10 -16.01
CA THR A 164 -6.78 7.97 -16.28
C THR A 164 -5.60 7.61 -15.40
N LEU A 165 -4.43 7.87 -15.91
CA LEU A 165 -3.18 7.82 -15.17
C LEU A 165 -2.68 9.27 -14.99
N TRP A 166 -2.36 9.61 -13.75
CA TRP A 166 -1.85 10.94 -13.38
C TRP A 166 -0.41 10.81 -12.95
N GLU A 167 0.37 11.82 -13.25
CA GLU A 167 1.75 11.96 -12.82
C GLU A 167 1.85 13.17 -11.89
N LEU A 168 2.40 12.95 -10.70
CA LEU A 168 2.70 14.01 -9.73
C LEU A 168 4.19 14.24 -9.72
N SER A 169 4.59 15.48 -10.04
CA SER A 169 5.97 15.94 -10.02
C SER A 169 6.10 17.26 -9.27
N ALA A 170 7.30 17.56 -8.77
CA ALA A 170 7.59 18.81 -8.10
C ALA A 170 7.71 20.00 -9.07
N ASN A 171 7.82 19.75 -10.36
CA ASN A 171 8.02 20.81 -11.35
C ASN A 171 6.69 21.38 -11.84
N GLU A 172 6.49 22.67 -11.61
CA GLU A 172 5.41 23.48 -12.20
C GLU A 172 5.48 23.59 -13.73
N SER A 173 6.52 23.06 -14.36
CA SER A 173 6.58 23.02 -15.82
C SER A 173 5.61 21.94 -16.31
N THR A 174 4.45 22.37 -16.71
CA THR A 174 3.45 21.63 -17.48
C THR A 174 4.06 21.04 -18.76
N LYS A 175 4.89 20.04 -18.64
CA LYS A 175 5.06 19.09 -19.74
C LYS A 175 3.81 18.21 -19.70
N ASN A 176 2.90 18.56 -20.58
CA ASN A 176 1.77 17.73 -20.92
C ASN A 176 2.29 16.46 -21.63
N THR A 177 2.91 15.58 -20.87
CA THR A 177 3.25 14.24 -21.33
C THR A 177 1.95 13.45 -21.26
N GLN A 178 1.17 13.52 -22.32
CA GLN A 178 0.08 12.58 -22.50
C GLN A 178 0.68 11.19 -22.40
N LEU A 179 0.26 10.46 -21.37
CA LEU A 179 0.57 9.03 -21.30
C LEU A 179 0.04 8.36 -22.55
N PRO A 180 0.78 7.41 -23.11
CA PRO A 180 0.37 6.73 -24.34
C PRO A 180 -1.04 6.17 -24.19
N ALA A 181 -1.92 6.50 -25.12
CA ALA A 181 -3.28 6.00 -25.11
C ALA A 181 -3.36 4.49 -25.48
N LYS A 182 -2.29 3.96 -26.05
CA LYS A 182 -2.20 2.57 -26.46
C LYS A 182 -1.07 1.86 -25.73
N LEU A 183 -1.29 0.61 -25.41
CA LEU A 183 -0.29 -0.26 -24.76
C LEU A 183 1.01 -0.35 -25.59
N SER A 184 0.91 -0.32 -26.94
CA SER A 184 2.05 -0.28 -27.87
C SER A 184 2.99 0.91 -27.69
N GLU A 185 2.46 2.02 -27.18
CA GLU A 185 3.18 3.29 -27.06
C GLU A 185 3.83 3.44 -25.68
N THR A 186 3.52 2.55 -24.74
CA THR A 186 4.04 2.60 -23.35
C THR A 186 5.51 2.22 -23.24
N GLY A 187 6.05 1.50 -24.22
CA GLY A 187 7.41 0.94 -24.16
C GLY A 187 7.58 -0.18 -23.13
N LEU A 188 6.49 -0.71 -22.57
CA LEU A 188 6.53 -1.81 -21.60
C LEU A 188 6.77 -3.17 -22.23
N PHE A 189 6.36 -3.33 -23.49
CA PHE A 189 6.46 -4.59 -24.20
C PHE A 189 7.38 -4.49 -25.41
N LYS A 190 8.19 -5.52 -25.62
CA LYS A 190 8.98 -5.71 -26.82
C LYS A 190 8.11 -6.21 -27.97
N ASP A 191 7.12 -7.01 -27.63
CA ASP A 191 6.17 -7.60 -28.56
C ASP A 191 4.80 -7.64 -27.90
N LEU A 192 3.77 -7.10 -28.57
CA LEU A 192 2.42 -6.98 -28.04
C LEU A 192 1.53 -8.18 -28.32
N GLU A 193 1.83 -8.96 -29.37
CA GLU A 193 1.03 -10.15 -29.67
C GLU A 193 1.31 -11.25 -28.66
N SER A 194 2.60 -11.41 -28.30
CA SER A 194 3.03 -12.37 -27.28
C SER A 194 3.06 -11.78 -25.86
N LEU A 195 2.76 -10.48 -25.71
CA LEU A 195 2.92 -9.72 -24.45
C LEU A 195 4.31 -9.87 -23.83
N THR A 196 5.33 -10.01 -24.66
CA THR A 196 6.72 -10.15 -24.21
C THR A 196 7.21 -8.81 -23.65
N PRO A 197 7.57 -8.74 -22.36
CA PRO A 197 8.00 -7.48 -21.73
C PRO A 197 9.37 -7.04 -22.24
N GLN A 198 9.66 -5.74 -22.13
CA GLN A 198 11.01 -5.22 -22.36
C GLN A 198 12.00 -5.81 -21.35
N PRO A 199 13.30 -5.91 -21.71
CA PRO A 199 14.33 -6.32 -20.76
C PRO A 199 14.32 -5.45 -19.50
N GLY A 200 14.32 -6.10 -18.35
CA GLY A 200 14.25 -5.43 -17.04
C GLY A 200 12.84 -5.28 -16.47
N ILE A 201 11.79 -5.56 -17.25
CA ILE A 201 10.41 -5.60 -16.76
C ILE A 201 10.07 -7.05 -16.40
N VAL A 202 9.73 -7.26 -15.14
CA VAL A 202 9.28 -8.57 -14.64
C VAL A 202 7.75 -8.59 -14.65
N PRO A 203 7.12 -9.47 -15.47
CA PRO A 203 5.67 -9.61 -15.45
C PRO A 203 5.25 -10.20 -14.10
N TYR A 204 4.24 -9.60 -13.50
CA TYR A 204 3.60 -10.13 -12.31
C TYR A 204 2.38 -10.94 -12.72
N GLU A 205 2.44 -12.25 -12.56
CA GLU A 205 1.31 -13.13 -12.77
C GLU A 205 0.49 -13.23 -11.47
N ILE A 206 -0.77 -12.83 -11.55
CA ILE A 206 -1.74 -13.16 -10.53
C ILE A 206 -2.27 -14.55 -10.91
N ASN A 207 -1.77 -15.59 -10.28
CA ASN A 207 -2.40 -16.90 -10.36
C ASN A 207 -3.73 -16.83 -9.61
N VAL A 208 -4.82 -16.81 -10.35
CA VAL A 208 -6.19 -16.95 -9.85
C VAL A 208 -6.52 -18.42 -9.73
#